data_b7cef13acc1d75640b23357531ac43de
#
_entry.id   b7cef13acc1d75640b23357531ac43de
#
_cell.length_a   1.000
_cell.length_b   1.000
_cell.length_c   1.000
_cell.angle_alpha   90.00
_cell.angle_beta   90.00
_cell.angle_gamma   90.00
#
_symmetry.space_group_name_H-M   'P 1'
#
loop_
_entity.id
_entity.type
_entity.pdbx_description
1 polymer ?
#
loop_
_entity_poly.entity_id
_entity_poly.type
_entity_poly.pdbx_seq_one_letter_code
_entity_poly.pdbx_strand_id
1 'polypeptide(L)'
;MKVAVVGGGGREHALVRKLHESPSVESLYAFPGSEAMSDLARCVPLSVTDLIGITDFAVKEGIDLLVVGPEVPLTQGLVDAAEAKGIAVFGPVKAAARLEGSKGFAKNLMKKYGVPTAAYEIFTDKEAAKAYIEKQGAPIVIKADGLAAGKGVVVAQTVKDATDAVDAMMKDRIFGESGGQIVVEECMVGEEASLLAFVDGKTIVPMVAAQDHKRIFDGDKGPNTGGMGAYAPAPVLTDRWRQVVEEKILRPVVDGLAKEGIPYKGCLYAGLMLTDEGPKVVEFNCRFGDPETQVVLPLLNGDLAQIMYDCATGRLDPQDVHWHKGAACCVIMASAGYPESSHKGDVIDGLDDVEKDGTVYVFHSGTKKEDGKFVTAGGRVLGVTALGDSLQDAISKAYAQVERIHFDGQQVRRDIGQKGLKHLS
;
A
#
# COMPACT_ATOMS: atom_id res chain seq x y z
N MET A 1 -18.99 6.69 -16.74
CA MET A 1 -19.02 5.31 -16.19
C MET A 1 -19.43 5.31 -14.72
N LYS A 2 -20.03 4.21 -14.29
CA LYS A 2 -20.29 3.93 -12.88
C LYS A 2 -19.12 3.15 -12.29
N VAL A 3 -18.54 3.68 -11.22
CA VAL A 3 -17.34 3.13 -10.59
C VAL A 3 -17.62 2.80 -9.12
N ALA A 4 -17.11 1.67 -8.64
CA ALA A 4 -17.20 1.28 -7.25
C ALA A 4 -15.81 0.95 -6.68
N VAL A 5 -15.53 1.43 -5.48
CA VAL A 5 -14.29 1.17 -4.74
C VAL A 5 -14.58 0.23 -3.58
N VAL A 6 -13.84 -0.87 -3.50
CA VAL A 6 -13.90 -1.80 -2.37
C VAL A 6 -12.92 -1.37 -1.31
N GLY A 7 -13.40 -1.15 -0.09
CA GLY A 7 -12.62 -0.73 1.06
C GLY A 7 -13.17 0.53 1.73
N GLY A 8 -12.60 0.91 2.85
CA GLY A 8 -13.08 2.04 3.64
C GLY A 8 -12.01 2.77 4.45
N GLY A 9 -10.73 2.51 4.21
CA GLY A 9 -9.61 3.15 4.90
C GLY A 9 -9.11 4.43 4.21
N GLY A 10 -7.98 4.93 4.69
CA GLY A 10 -7.38 6.17 4.17
C GLY A 10 -6.96 6.07 2.70
N ARG A 11 -6.41 4.94 2.30
CA ARG A 11 -6.09 4.63 0.90
C ARG A 11 -7.34 4.71 0.02
N GLU A 12 -8.43 4.08 0.44
CA GLU A 12 -9.69 4.10 -0.30
C GLU A 12 -10.31 5.50 -0.33
N HIS A 13 -10.17 6.27 0.75
CA HIS A 13 -10.60 7.66 0.75
C HIS A 13 -9.84 8.49 -0.32
N ALA A 14 -8.52 8.28 -0.45
CA ALA A 14 -7.72 8.92 -1.48
C ALA A 14 -8.12 8.46 -2.90
N LEU A 15 -8.40 7.17 -3.08
CA LEU A 15 -8.93 6.61 -4.33
C LEU A 15 -10.28 7.23 -4.70
N VAL A 16 -11.22 7.26 -3.75
CA VAL A 16 -12.56 7.84 -3.94
C VAL A 16 -12.47 9.33 -4.29
N ARG A 17 -11.61 10.07 -3.60
CA ARG A 17 -11.41 11.49 -3.89
C ARG A 17 -10.91 11.72 -5.32
N LYS A 18 -9.89 10.96 -5.75
CA LYS A 18 -9.33 11.11 -7.09
C LYS A 18 -10.31 10.64 -8.18
N LEU A 19 -11.05 9.58 -7.93
CA LEU A 19 -12.10 9.11 -8.84
C LEU A 19 -13.26 10.09 -8.94
N HIS A 20 -13.63 10.74 -7.85
CA HIS A 20 -14.66 11.79 -7.86
C HIS A 20 -14.28 12.98 -8.76
N GLU A 21 -12.98 13.27 -8.87
CA GLU A 21 -12.46 14.31 -9.75
C GLU A 21 -12.33 13.85 -11.22
N SER A 22 -12.47 12.56 -11.51
CA SER A 22 -12.31 11.99 -12.85
C SER A 22 -13.50 12.35 -13.75
N PRO A 23 -13.26 13.03 -14.91
CA PRO A 23 -14.36 13.45 -15.78
C PRO A 23 -15.22 12.32 -16.32
N SER A 24 -14.65 11.11 -16.47
CA SER A 24 -15.38 9.93 -16.97
C SER A 24 -16.31 9.29 -15.95
N VAL A 25 -16.25 9.69 -14.67
CA VAL A 25 -17.10 9.14 -13.59
C VAL A 25 -18.44 9.85 -13.57
N GLU A 26 -19.49 9.08 -13.76
CA GLU A 26 -20.89 9.51 -13.66
C GLU A 26 -21.45 9.28 -12.26
N SER A 27 -21.17 8.11 -11.71
CA SER A 27 -21.60 7.73 -10.36
C SER A 27 -20.49 6.96 -9.65
N LEU A 28 -20.30 7.23 -8.37
CA LEU A 28 -19.27 6.63 -7.54
C LEU A 28 -19.86 5.96 -6.31
N TYR A 29 -19.40 4.74 -6.05
CA TYR A 29 -19.82 3.89 -4.93
C TYR A 29 -18.61 3.45 -4.12
N ALA A 30 -18.82 3.15 -2.85
CA ALA A 30 -17.79 2.55 -1.98
C ALA A 30 -18.38 1.42 -1.14
N PHE A 31 -17.66 0.30 -1.00
CA PHE A 31 -18.07 -0.91 -0.29
C PHE A 31 -17.03 -1.29 0.80
N PRO A 32 -17.26 -1.06 2.08
CA PRO A 32 -18.40 -0.32 2.67
C PRO A 32 -18.21 1.21 2.61
N GLY A 33 -17.03 1.71 2.22
CA GLY A 33 -16.69 3.12 2.35
C GLY A 33 -16.56 3.55 3.81
N SER A 34 -16.75 4.82 4.05
CA SER A 34 -16.77 5.41 5.39
C SER A 34 -17.66 6.64 5.41
N GLU A 35 -17.99 7.11 6.60
CA GLU A 35 -18.78 8.33 6.75
C GLU A 35 -18.08 9.56 6.16
N ALA A 36 -16.73 9.58 6.21
CA ALA A 36 -15.94 10.65 5.61
C ALA A 36 -16.00 10.67 4.08
N MET A 37 -16.36 9.58 3.43
CA MET A 37 -16.50 9.46 1.97
C MET A 37 -17.91 9.80 1.49
N SER A 38 -18.90 9.96 2.37
CA SER A 38 -20.31 10.06 2.03
C SER A 38 -20.65 11.26 1.12
N ASP A 39 -19.85 12.31 1.18
CA ASP A 39 -20.00 13.49 0.31
C ASP A 39 -19.45 13.26 -1.11
N LEU A 40 -18.62 12.23 -1.30
CA LEU A 40 -17.93 11.93 -2.55
C LEU A 40 -18.53 10.72 -3.26
N ALA A 41 -19.06 9.75 -2.53
CA ALA A 41 -19.52 8.47 -3.05
C ALA A 41 -20.73 7.96 -2.26
N ARG A 42 -21.56 7.15 -2.91
CA ARG A 42 -22.60 6.39 -2.22
C ARG A 42 -21.95 5.20 -1.52
N CYS A 43 -21.93 5.24 -0.20
CA CYS A 43 -21.43 4.15 0.64
C CYS A 43 -22.51 3.09 0.83
N VAL A 44 -22.17 1.84 0.53
CA VAL A 44 -23.08 0.69 0.63
C VAL A 44 -22.49 -0.29 1.65
N PRO A 45 -23.24 -0.75 2.66
CA PRO A 45 -22.72 -1.54 3.77
C PRO A 45 -22.43 -3.00 3.37
N LEU A 46 -21.54 -3.19 2.42
CA LEU A 46 -21.04 -4.49 1.97
C LEU A 46 -19.62 -4.69 2.51
N SER A 47 -19.39 -5.79 3.22
CA SER A 47 -18.05 -6.17 3.67
C SER A 47 -17.14 -6.42 2.47
N VAL A 48 -15.86 -6.07 2.60
CA VAL A 48 -14.83 -6.34 1.57
C VAL A 48 -14.67 -7.83 1.27
N THR A 49 -15.11 -8.70 2.15
CA THR A 49 -15.07 -10.17 2.01
C THR A 49 -16.40 -10.76 1.53
N ASP A 50 -17.42 -9.96 1.35
CA ASP A 50 -18.71 -10.39 0.80
C ASP A 50 -18.68 -10.36 -0.75
N LEU A 51 -17.96 -11.30 -1.34
CA LEU A 51 -17.75 -11.36 -2.77
C LEU A 51 -19.06 -11.49 -3.56
N ILE A 52 -20.00 -12.29 -3.05
CA ILE A 52 -21.32 -12.48 -3.66
C ILE A 52 -22.12 -11.19 -3.60
N GLY A 53 -22.21 -10.56 -2.44
CA GLY A 53 -22.94 -9.31 -2.25
C GLY A 53 -22.38 -8.17 -3.12
N ILE A 54 -21.06 -8.04 -3.19
CA ILE A 54 -20.39 -7.02 -4.02
C ILE A 54 -20.68 -7.24 -5.50
N THR A 55 -20.51 -8.46 -6.00
CA THR A 55 -20.72 -8.76 -7.43
C THR A 55 -22.18 -8.70 -7.83
N ASP A 56 -23.11 -9.15 -6.99
CA ASP A 56 -24.54 -9.03 -7.24
C ASP A 56 -24.99 -7.56 -7.28
N PHE A 57 -24.52 -6.75 -6.35
CA PHE A 57 -24.81 -5.31 -6.35
C PHE A 57 -24.24 -4.63 -7.61
N ALA A 58 -23.01 -4.97 -8.00
CA ALA A 58 -22.35 -4.40 -9.17
C ALA A 58 -23.11 -4.73 -10.46
N VAL A 59 -23.62 -5.94 -10.62
CA VAL A 59 -24.47 -6.33 -11.76
C VAL A 59 -25.78 -5.55 -11.73
N LYS A 60 -26.46 -5.51 -10.59
CA LYS A 60 -27.76 -4.84 -10.44
C LYS A 60 -27.68 -3.34 -10.74
N GLU A 61 -26.67 -2.66 -10.25
CA GLU A 61 -26.49 -1.22 -10.45
C GLU A 61 -25.83 -0.88 -11.79
N GLY A 62 -25.31 -1.87 -12.52
CA GLY A 62 -24.60 -1.64 -13.78
C GLY A 62 -23.25 -0.97 -13.57
N ILE A 63 -22.49 -1.40 -12.59
CA ILE A 63 -21.13 -0.90 -12.35
C ILE A 63 -20.23 -1.27 -13.53
N ASP A 64 -19.61 -0.27 -14.13
CA ASP A 64 -18.69 -0.44 -15.27
C ASP A 64 -17.28 -0.84 -14.82
N LEU A 65 -16.82 -0.31 -13.69
CA LEU A 65 -15.47 -0.55 -13.16
C LEU A 65 -15.53 -0.76 -11.66
N LEU A 66 -14.95 -1.87 -11.22
CA LEU A 66 -14.70 -2.18 -9.80
C LEU A 66 -13.22 -1.95 -9.49
N VAL A 67 -12.94 -1.18 -8.46
CA VAL A 67 -11.56 -0.90 -7.99
C VAL A 67 -11.38 -1.55 -6.62
N VAL A 68 -10.44 -2.47 -6.51
CA VAL A 68 -10.19 -3.20 -5.25
C VAL A 68 -9.07 -2.53 -4.48
N GLY A 69 -9.39 -1.99 -3.31
CA GLY A 69 -8.42 -1.31 -2.43
C GLY A 69 -7.55 -2.25 -1.62
N PRO A 70 -8.13 -3.13 -0.76
CA PRO A 70 -7.34 -3.99 0.12
C PRO A 70 -6.98 -5.33 -0.52
N GLU A 71 -6.00 -6.01 0.08
CA GLU A 71 -5.45 -7.28 -0.41
C GLU A 71 -6.35 -8.49 -0.16
N VAL A 72 -7.09 -8.52 0.94
CA VAL A 72 -7.87 -9.71 1.34
C VAL A 72 -8.86 -10.13 0.26
N PRO A 73 -9.73 -9.26 -0.28
CA PRO A 73 -10.64 -9.67 -1.35
C PRO A 73 -9.92 -10.09 -2.63
N LEU A 74 -8.73 -9.57 -2.93
CA LEU A 74 -7.91 -10.00 -4.07
C LEU A 74 -7.49 -11.46 -3.91
N THR A 75 -6.97 -11.82 -2.75
CA THR A 75 -6.53 -13.19 -2.45
C THR A 75 -7.69 -14.18 -2.34
N GLN A 76 -8.90 -13.70 -2.09
CA GLN A 76 -10.11 -14.51 -2.04
C GLN A 76 -10.80 -14.70 -3.40
N GLY A 77 -10.38 -13.98 -4.44
CA GLY A 77 -10.89 -14.15 -5.80
C GLY A 77 -12.02 -13.21 -6.19
N LEU A 78 -12.13 -12.02 -5.60
CA LEU A 78 -13.15 -11.02 -5.97
C LEU A 78 -13.05 -10.65 -7.46
N VAL A 79 -11.83 -10.48 -7.98
CA VAL A 79 -11.61 -10.14 -9.39
C VAL A 79 -12.14 -11.23 -10.31
N ASP A 80 -11.81 -12.50 -10.01
CA ASP A 80 -12.30 -13.66 -10.76
C ASP A 80 -13.84 -13.71 -10.78
N ALA A 81 -14.45 -13.53 -9.62
CA ALA A 81 -15.90 -13.55 -9.47
C ALA A 81 -16.59 -12.42 -10.25
N ALA A 82 -16.04 -11.21 -10.24
CA ALA A 82 -16.59 -10.06 -10.93
C ALA A 82 -16.39 -10.16 -12.45
N GLU A 83 -15.21 -10.56 -12.91
CA GLU A 83 -14.93 -10.77 -14.34
C GLU A 83 -15.82 -11.85 -14.95
N ALA A 84 -16.12 -12.92 -14.19
CA ALA A 84 -17.06 -13.97 -14.61
C ALA A 84 -18.47 -13.44 -14.86
N LYS A 85 -18.83 -12.30 -14.27
CA LYS A 85 -20.11 -11.59 -14.48
C LYS A 85 -20.00 -10.44 -15.49
N GLY A 86 -18.89 -10.30 -16.19
CA GLY A 86 -18.66 -9.28 -17.20
C GLY A 86 -18.32 -7.89 -16.67
N ILE A 87 -17.92 -7.78 -15.40
CA ILE A 87 -17.53 -6.51 -14.78
C ILE A 87 -16.02 -6.31 -14.97
N ALA A 88 -15.61 -5.14 -15.50
CA ALA A 88 -14.20 -4.77 -15.54
C ALA A 88 -13.69 -4.46 -14.13
N VAL A 89 -12.54 -5.00 -13.77
CA VAL A 89 -11.96 -4.85 -12.44
C VAL A 89 -10.53 -4.35 -12.53
N PHE A 90 -10.22 -3.31 -11.77
CA PHE A 90 -8.85 -2.89 -11.52
C PHE A 90 -8.33 -3.65 -10.29
N GLY A 91 -7.53 -4.67 -10.57
CA GLY A 91 -6.95 -5.58 -9.59
C GLY A 91 -6.57 -6.91 -10.25
N PRO A 92 -5.60 -7.64 -9.70
CA PRO A 92 -5.20 -8.94 -10.22
C PRO A 92 -6.17 -10.06 -9.83
N VAL A 93 -6.29 -11.07 -10.68
CA VAL A 93 -6.98 -12.31 -10.37
C VAL A 93 -6.31 -13.04 -9.19
N LYS A 94 -7.03 -13.93 -8.52
CA LYS A 94 -6.56 -14.66 -7.34
C LYS A 94 -5.19 -15.29 -7.54
N ALA A 95 -4.96 -15.94 -8.67
CA ALA A 95 -3.69 -16.61 -8.98
C ALA A 95 -2.52 -15.59 -9.05
N ALA A 96 -2.72 -14.40 -9.64
CA ALA A 96 -1.72 -13.35 -9.70
C ALA A 96 -1.55 -12.62 -8.35
N ALA A 97 -2.62 -12.51 -7.57
CA ALA A 97 -2.59 -11.91 -6.24
C ALA A 97 -1.72 -12.70 -5.24
N ARG A 98 -1.33 -13.93 -5.56
CA ARG A 98 -0.34 -14.70 -4.80
C ARG A 98 1.02 -14.00 -4.71
N LEU A 99 1.30 -13.08 -5.62
CA LEU A 99 2.52 -12.26 -5.54
C LEU A 99 2.62 -11.47 -4.21
N GLU A 100 1.48 -11.10 -3.61
CA GLU A 100 1.39 -10.55 -2.25
C GLU A 100 0.94 -11.62 -1.23
N GLY A 101 0.01 -12.47 -1.61
CA GLY A 101 -0.60 -13.47 -0.73
C GLY A 101 0.33 -14.60 -0.30
N SER A 102 1.41 -14.84 -1.04
CA SER A 102 2.43 -15.86 -0.72
C SER A 102 3.82 -15.31 -0.99
N LYS A 103 4.59 -15.08 0.07
CA LYS A 103 5.98 -14.63 -0.05
C LYS A 103 6.85 -15.67 -0.74
N GLY A 104 6.59 -16.95 -0.48
CA GLY A 104 7.29 -18.06 -1.16
C GLY A 104 7.03 -18.09 -2.66
N PHE A 105 5.78 -17.90 -3.08
CA PHE A 105 5.44 -17.77 -4.49
C PHE A 105 6.18 -16.60 -5.16
N ALA A 106 6.16 -15.42 -4.53
CA ALA A 106 6.84 -14.23 -5.04
C ALA A 106 8.36 -14.47 -5.18
N LYS A 107 8.99 -15.06 -4.16
CA LYS A 107 10.43 -15.38 -4.19
C LYS A 107 10.78 -16.36 -5.31
N ASN A 108 10.01 -17.41 -5.47
CA ASN A 108 10.24 -18.41 -6.53
C ASN A 108 10.03 -17.81 -7.92
N LEU A 109 9.03 -16.94 -8.09
CA LEU A 109 8.80 -16.21 -9.34
C LEU A 109 9.99 -15.30 -9.67
N MET A 110 10.47 -14.53 -8.68
CA MET A 110 11.62 -13.64 -8.86
C MET A 110 12.88 -14.42 -9.23
N LYS A 111 13.12 -15.55 -8.58
CA LYS A 111 14.25 -16.44 -8.90
C LYS A 111 14.16 -16.95 -10.33
N LYS A 112 12.97 -17.43 -10.74
CA LYS A 112 12.73 -17.98 -12.08
C LYS A 112 12.98 -16.98 -13.18
N TYR A 113 12.61 -15.73 -12.97
CA TYR A 113 12.71 -14.65 -13.99
C TYR A 113 13.86 -13.69 -13.76
N GLY A 114 14.79 -14.00 -12.85
CA GLY A 114 16.01 -13.23 -12.64
C GLY A 114 15.80 -11.85 -12.02
N VAL A 115 14.77 -11.67 -11.22
CA VAL A 115 14.45 -10.41 -10.54
C VAL A 115 15.33 -10.25 -9.29
N PRO A 116 16.06 -9.13 -9.12
CA PRO A 116 16.92 -8.90 -7.96
C PRO A 116 16.11 -8.84 -6.66
N THR A 117 16.47 -9.68 -5.71
CA THR A 117 15.90 -9.72 -4.35
C THR A 117 16.91 -10.31 -3.38
N ALA A 118 16.63 -10.26 -2.07
CA ALA A 118 17.45 -10.89 -1.05
C ALA A 118 17.61 -12.39 -1.30
N ALA A 119 18.80 -12.92 -1.01
CA ALA A 119 19.02 -14.36 -0.96
C ALA A 119 18.09 -14.98 0.09
N TYR A 120 17.48 -16.12 -0.22
CA TYR A 120 16.42 -16.68 0.61
C TYR A 120 16.39 -18.20 0.57
N GLU A 121 15.76 -18.79 1.58
CA GLU A 121 15.29 -20.18 1.61
C GLU A 121 13.90 -20.25 2.21
N ILE A 122 13.11 -21.23 1.76
CA ILE A 122 11.74 -21.47 2.22
C ILE A 122 11.73 -22.72 3.09
N PHE A 123 11.06 -22.65 4.25
CA PHE A 123 10.99 -23.76 5.20
C PHE A 123 9.55 -24.05 5.62
N THR A 124 9.24 -25.34 5.67
CA THR A 124 8.05 -25.90 6.31
C THR A 124 8.38 -26.67 7.59
N ASP A 125 9.67 -26.93 7.83
CA ASP A 125 10.22 -27.59 9.01
C ASP A 125 11.00 -26.59 9.84
N LYS A 126 10.61 -26.40 11.10
CA LYS A 126 11.24 -25.42 11.99
C LYS A 126 12.69 -25.75 12.35
N GLU A 127 13.02 -27.03 12.52
CA GLU A 127 14.37 -27.43 12.86
C GLU A 127 15.35 -27.21 11.71
N ALA A 128 14.90 -27.47 10.47
CA ALA A 128 15.65 -27.14 9.26
C ALA A 128 15.88 -25.63 9.13
N ALA A 129 14.85 -24.82 9.42
CA ALA A 129 14.95 -23.37 9.42
C ALA A 129 15.97 -22.87 10.45
N LYS A 130 15.92 -23.39 11.67
CA LYS A 130 16.88 -23.03 12.73
C LYS A 130 18.32 -23.39 12.38
N ALA A 131 18.54 -24.60 11.82
CA ALA A 131 19.87 -25.04 11.37
C ALA A 131 20.42 -24.14 10.27
N TYR A 132 19.58 -23.71 9.33
CA TYR A 132 19.95 -22.75 8.29
C TYR A 132 20.35 -21.39 8.89
N ILE A 133 19.58 -20.88 9.86
CA ILE A 133 19.85 -19.62 10.55
C ILE A 133 21.17 -19.67 11.29
N GLU A 134 21.44 -20.77 12.01
CA GLU A 134 22.70 -20.97 12.72
C GLU A 134 23.91 -20.96 11.77
N LYS A 135 23.76 -21.54 10.58
CA LYS A 135 24.79 -21.53 9.54
C LYS A 135 25.01 -20.14 8.92
N GLN A 136 23.93 -19.40 8.65
CA GLN A 136 24.01 -18.10 8.00
C GLN A 136 24.43 -16.99 8.97
N GLY A 137 24.08 -17.10 10.24
CA GLY A 137 24.30 -16.06 11.24
C GLY A 137 23.26 -14.94 11.16
N ALA A 138 23.54 -13.86 11.90
CA ALA A 138 22.70 -12.66 11.96
C ALA A 138 23.52 -11.41 11.60
N PRO A 139 22.88 -10.28 11.16
CA PRO A 139 21.43 -10.10 11.06
C PRO A 139 20.80 -10.94 9.94
N ILE A 140 19.54 -11.30 10.13
CA ILE A 140 18.78 -12.14 9.19
C ILE A 140 17.29 -11.83 9.31
N VAL A 141 16.51 -12.04 8.25
CA VAL A 141 15.09 -11.71 8.21
C VAL A 141 14.25 -12.98 8.15
N ILE A 142 13.25 -13.07 9.02
CA ILE A 142 12.27 -14.16 9.06
C ILE A 142 10.91 -13.61 8.70
N LYS A 143 10.27 -14.21 7.70
CA LYS A 143 8.95 -13.80 7.22
C LYS A 143 7.98 -14.96 7.27
N ALA A 144 6.82 -14.78 7.93
CA ALA A 144 5.71 -15.70 7.78
C ALA A 144 5.17 -15.62 6.35
N ASP A 145 4.88 -16.77 5.73
CA ASP A 145 4.22 -16.78 4.44
C ASP A 145 2.75 -16.37 4.57
N GLY A 146 2.20 -15.76 3.54
CA GLY A 146 0.82 -15.27 3.52
C GLY A 146 0.64 -13.88 4.10
N LEU A 147 -0.64 -13.49 4.24
CA LEU A 147 -1.04 -12.19 4.75
C LEU A 147 -0.94 -12.18 6.29
N ALA A 148 -0.09 -11.31 6.81
CA ALA A 148 0.10 -11.12 8.25
C ALA A 148 -0.03 -9.65 8.68
N ALA A 149 -0.69 -8.83 7.88
CA ALA A 149 -0.94 -7.40 8.13
C ALA A 149 0.33 -6.61 8.52
N GLY A 150 1.46 -6.92 7.83
CA GLY A 150 2.74 -6.28 8.10
C GLY A 150 3.44 -6.72 9.39
N LYS A 151 2.83 -7.62 10.17
CA LYS A 151 3.38 -8.09 11.46
C LYS A 151 4.18 -9.39 11.36
N GLY A 152 4.10 -10.06 10.22
CA GLY A 152 4.77 -11.34 9.96
C GLY A 152 6.22 -11.24 9.53
N VAL A 153 6.92 -10.15 9.83
CA VAL A 153 8.32 -9.93 9.47
C VAL A 153 9.13 -9.59 10.72
N VAL A 154 10.21 -10.33 10.94
CA VAL A 154 11.16 -10.07 12.02
C VAL A 154 12.55 -9.87 11.42
N VAL A 155 13.12 -8.70 11.61
CA VAL A 155 14.53 -8.42 11.33
C VAL A 155 15.32 -8.76 12.58
N ALA A 156 15.93 -9.95 12.61
CA ALA A 156 16.63 -10.44 13.78
C ALA A 156 18.09 -9.99 13.79
N GLN A 157 18.50 -9.33 14.87
CA GLN A 157 19.88 -8.87 15.03
C GLN A 157 20.79 -9.97 15.60
N THR A 158 20.21 -10.99 16.21
CA THR A 158 20.92 -12.14 16.78
C THR A 158 20.34 -13.44 16.28
N VAL A 159 21.13 -14.52 16.30
CA VAL A 159 20.66 -15.87 15.96
C VAL A 159 19.54 -16.31 16.91
N LYS A 160 19.65 -15.95 18.19
CA LYS A 160 18.60 -16.25 19.18
C LYS A 160 17.25 -15.59 18.81
N ASP A 161 17.26 -14.30 18.48
CA ASP A 161 16.05 -13.58 18.07
C ASP A 161 15.41 -14.23 16.82
N ALA A 162 16.25 -14.67 15.87
CA ALA A 162 15.80 -15.34 14.66
C ALA A 162 15.16 -16.70 14.95
N THR A 163 15.78 -17.52 15.79
CA THR A 163 15.24 -18.83 16.17
C THR A 163 13.98 -18.72 17.02
N ASP A 164 13.91 -17.70 17.89
CA ASP A 164 12.68 -17.38 18.65
C ASP A 164 11.54 -16.97 17.70
N ALA A 165 11.85 -16.20 16.65
CA ALA A 165 10.86 -15.82 15.63
C ALA A 165 10.33 -17.04 14.86
N VAL A 166 11.19 -18.01 14.53
CA VAL A 166 10.78 -19.26 13.91
C VAL A 166 9.82 -20.04 14.82
N ASP A 167 10.13 -20.15 16.11
CA ASP A 167 9.24 -20.81 17.07
C ASP A 167 7.89 -20.11 17.16
N ALA A 168 7.88 -18.78 17.28
CA ALA A 168 6.64 -18.01 17.37
C ALA A 168 5.77 -18.17 16.11
N MET A 169 6.37 -18.12 14.92
CA MET A 169 5.63 -18.22 13.66
C MET A 169 5.15 -19.64 13.36
N MET A 170 6.00 -20.64 13.54
CA MET A 170 5.74 -22.01 13.08
C MET A 170 5.16 -22.91 14.19
N LYS A 171 5.68 -22.83 15.40
CA LYS A 171 5.22 -23.64 16.52
C LYS A 171 3.95 -23.08 17.15
N ASP A 172 4.01 -21.79 17.48
CA ASP A 172 2.92 -21.13 18.18
C ASP A 172 1.85 -20.58 17.23
N ARG A 173 2.12 -20.58 15.94
CA ARG A 173 1.22 -20.15 14.86
C ARG A 173 0.54 -18.82 15.16
N ILE A 174 1.30 -17.86 15.66
CA ILE A 174 0.77 -16.53 16.03
C ILE A 174 0.13 -15.78 14.84
N PHE A 175 0.42 -16.19 13.61
CA PHE A 175 -0.20 -15.69 12.37
C PHE A 175 -1.12 -16.73 11.70
N GLY A 176 -1.60 -17.71 12.48
CA GLY A 176 -2.46 -18.77 11.95
C GLY A 176 -1.76 -19.62 10.88
N GLU A 177 -2.47 -19.91 9.80
CA GLU A 177 -1.92 -20.71 8.69
C GLU A 177 -0.77 -20.01 7.96
N SER A 178 -0.69 -18.68 7.98
CA SER A 178 0.41 -17.92 7.39
C SER A 178 1.79 -18.27 7.98
N GLY A 179 1.84 -18.80 9.21
CA GLY A 179 3.06 -19.27 9.85
C GLY A 179 3.44 -20.71 9.54
N GLY A 180 2.62 -21.44 8.78
CA GLY A 180 2.91 -22.85 8.41
C GLY A 180 4.11 -23.01 7.48
N GLN A 181 4.43 -21.96 6.72
CA GLN A 181 5.62 -21.84 5.90
C GLN A 181 6.28 -20.51 6.21
N ILE A 182 7.60 -20.47 6.25
CA ILE A 182 8.37 -19.25 6.45
C ILE A 182 9.41 -19.07 5.34
N VAL A 183 9.78 -17.81 5.11
CA VAL A 183 10.90 -17.44 4.25
C VAL A 183 11.98 -16.82 5.14
N VAL A 184 13.19 -17.34 5.02
CA VAL A 184 14.37 -16.81 5.70
C VAL A 184 15.23 -16.09 4.66
N GLU A 185 15.52 -14.82 4.89
CA GLU A 185 16.21 -13.97 3.93
C GLU A 185 17.45 -13.32 4.54
N GLU A 186 18.45 -13.02 3.69
CA GLU A 186 19.51 -12.11 4.08
C GLU A 186 18.94 -10.76 4.47
N CYS A 187 19.58 -10.08 5.41
CA CYS A 187 19.21 -8.72 5.79
C CYS A 187 19.90 -7.74 4.83
N MET A 188 19.11 -7.18 3.90
CA MET A 188 19.60 -6.17 2.98
C MET A 188 19.86 -4.85 3.71
N VAL A 189 20.88 -4.11 3.27
CA VAL A 189 21.24 -2.80 3.78
C VAL A 189 21.05 -1.75 2.69
N GLY A 190 20.38 -0.68 3.02
CA GLY A 190 20.09 0.41 2.09
C GLY A 190 18.94 1.27 2.57
N GLU A 191 18.42 2.09 1.70
CA GLU A 191 17.25 2.93 1.93
C GLU A 191 16.06 2.38 1.15
N GLU A 192 14.92 2.29 1.82
CA GLU A 192 13.70 1.76 1.20
C GLU A 192 13.02 2.83 0.34
N ALA A 193 12.41 2.39 -0.76
CA ALA A 193 11.53 3.20 -1.59
C ALA A 193 10.41 2.34 -2.17
N SER A 194 9.33 2.99 -2.58
CA SER A 194 8.18 2.32 -3.19
C SER A 194 7.96 2.84 -4.60
N LEU A 195 7.85 1.93 -5.57
CA LEU A 195 7.46 2.27 -6.93
C LEU A 195 6.21 1.49 -7.30
N LEU A 196 5.09 2.20 -7.44
CA LEU A 196 3.83 1.66 -7.92
C LEU A 196 3.75 1.81 -9.42
N ALA A 197 3.05 0.91 -10.09
CA ALA A 197 2.84 0.97 -11.53
C ALA A 197 1.41 0.57 -11.89
N PHE A 198 0.84 1.25 -12.88
CA PHE A 198 -0.35 0.79 -13.59
C PHE A 198 0.05 -0.32 -14.56
N VAL A 199 -0.70 -1.42 -14.57
CA VAL A 199 -0.42 -2.59 -15.41
C VAL A 199 -1.70 -3.12 -16.03
N ASP A 200 -1.67 -3.42 -17.32
CA ASP A 200 -2.81 -3.95 -18.07
C ASP A 200 -2.63 -5.38 -18.58
N GLY A 201 -1.65 -6.10 -18.06
CA GLY A 201 -1.23 -7.43 -18.51
C GLY A 201 0.02 -7.41 -19.40
N LYS A 202 0.30 -6.31 -20.07
CA LYS A 202 1.44 -6.11 -20.99
C LYS A 202 2.14 -4.79 -20.74
N THR A 203 1.40 -3.70 -20.79
CA THR A 203 1.91 -2.34 -20.62
C THR A 203 2.09 -2.03 -19.15
N ILE A 204 3.21 -1.42 -18.83
CA ILE A 204 3.56 -0.99 -17.48
C ILE A 204 3.80 0.50 -17.50
N VAL A 205 3.10 1.26 -16.66
CA VAL A 205 3.32 2.69 -16.51
C VAL A 205 3.63 3.00 -15.05
N PRO A 206 4.91 3.17 -14.69
CA PRO A 206 5.31 3.51 -13.34
C PRO A 206 4.76 4.87 -12.92
N MET A 207 4.35 4.96 -11.66
CA MET A 207 3.92 6.20 -11.03
C MET A 207 5.12 6.96 -10.47
N VAL A 208 4.91 8.12 -9.88
CA VAL A 208 5.95 8.81 -9.11
C VAL A 208 6.38 7.94 -7.92
N ALA A 209 7.69 7.88 -7.67
CA ALA A 209 8.21 7.10 -6.55
C ALA A 209 7.81 7.76 -5.22
N ALA A 210 7.52 6.94 -4.23
CA ALA A 210 7.22 7.38 -2.88
C ALA A 210 8.15 6.72 -1.86
N GLN A 211 8.23 7.31 -0.68
CA GLN A 211 8.91 6.71 0.48
C GLN A 211 7.99 6.83 1.68
N ASP A 212 7.72 5.72 2.35
CA ASP A 212 6.96 5.68 3.59
C ASP A 212 7.90 5.61 4.82
N HIS A 213 7.30 5.71 6.00
CA HIS A 213 7.99 5.69 7.29
C HIS A 213 7.30 4.67 8.18
N LYS A 214 7.89 3.49 8.33
CA LYS A 214 7.22 2.32 8.96
C LYS A 214 7.28 2.32 10.48
N ARG A 215 8.31 2.91 11.08
CA ARG A 215 8.46 2.95 12.54
C ARG A 215 7.57 4.02 13.16
N ILE A 216 7.11 3.76 14.38
CA ILE A 216 6.16 4.65 15.08
C ILE A 216 6.80 5.97 15.52
N PHE A 217 8.08 5.97 15.90
CA PHE A 217 8.76 7.15 16.45
C PHE A 217 9.78 7.77 15.50
N ASP A 218 10.08 9.05 15.72
CA ASP A 218 11.10 9.80 15.00
C ASP A 218 12.45 9.05 15.01
N GLY A 219 13.21 9.22 13.94
CA GLY A 219 14.50 8.56 13.78
C GLY A 219 14.40 7.06 13.52
N ASP A 220 13.25 6.60 13.01
CA ASP A 220 12.96 5.18 12.73
C ASP A 220 13.13 4.30 13.98
N LYS A 221 12.55 4.72 15.07
CA LYS A 221 12.56 4.00 16.35
C LYS A 221 11.19 3.40 16.68
N GLY A 222 11.20 2.44 17.60
CA GLY A 222 10.00 1.76 18.06
C GLY A 222 9.53 0.67 17.10
N PRO A 223 8.35 0.08 17.35
CA PRO A 223 7.80 -0.98 16.52
C PRO A 223 7.40 -0.51 15.11
N ASN A 224 7.32 -1.46 14.18
CA ASN A 224 6.76 -1.25 12.86
C ASN A 224 5.26 -0.98 12.93
N THR A 225 4.79 -0.18 11.98
CA THR A 225 3.39 0.19 11.81
C THR A 225 2.94 -0.09 10.37
N GLY A 226 1.71 0.27 10.05
CA GLY A 226 1.23 0.33 8.67
C GLY A 226 1.83 1.47 7.83
N GLY A 227 2.56 2.38 8.46
CA GLY A 227 3.15 3.59 7.88
C GLY A 227 2.68 4.84 8.61
N MET A 228 3.64 5.66 9.03
CA MET A 228 3.38 6.90 9.79
C MET A 228 3.45 8.16 8.94
N GLY A 229 3.62 7.99 7.66
CA GLY A 229 3.66 9.06 6.68
C GLY A 229 4.42 8.66 5.43
N ALA A 230 4.26 9.47 4.40
CA ALA A 230 4.93 9.27 3.12
C ALA A 230 5.14 10.60 2.42
N TYR A 231 6.00 10.60 1.43
CA TYR A 231 6.18 11.73 0.53
C TYR A 231 6.48 11.24 -0.88
N ALA A 232 6.21 12.06 -1.86
CA ALA A 232 6.50 11.82 -3.27
C ALA A 232 6.78 13.16 -3.99
N PRO A 233 7.64 13.16 -5.01
CA PRO A 233 8.54 12.09 -5.42
C PRO A 233 9.62 11.78 -4.37
N ALA A 234 10.09 10.53 -4.34
CA ALA A 234 11.19 10.11 -3.47
C ALA A 234 12.53 10.29 -4.21
N PRO A 235 13.38 11.26 -3.82
CA PRO A 235 14.62 11.56 -4.54
C PRO A 235 15.65 10.43 -4.51
N VAL A 236 15.57 9.55 -3.52
CA VAL A 236 16.45 8.38 -3.40
C VAL A 236 16.34 7.45 -4.61
N LEU A 237 15.17 7.33 -5.21
CA LEU A 237 14.96 6.61 -6.44
C LEU A 237 15.20 7.56 -7.63
N THR A 238 16.45 7.67 -8.04
CA THR A 238 16.88 8.49 -9.17
C THR A 238 16.29 7.97 -10.49
N ASP A 239 16.30 8.81 -11.54
CA ASP A 239 15.82 8.39 -12.86
C ASP A 239 16.57 7.16 -13.39
N ARG A 240 17.88 7.08 -13.12
CA ARG A 240 18.70 5.92 -13.47
C ARG A 240 18.19 4.66 -12.76
N TRP A 241 17.98 4.72 -11.45
CA TRP A 241 17.50 3.57 -10.68
C TRP A 241 16.06 3.23 -11.02
N ARG A 242 15.22 4.21 -11.30
CA ARG A 242 13.86 4.01 -11.80
C ARG A 242 13.85 3.20 -13.08
N GLN A 243 14.72 3.53 -14.03
CA GLN A 243 14.86 2.76 -15.28
C GLN A 243 15.30 1.33 -15.01
N VAL A 244 16.26 1.12 -14.11
CA VAL A 244 16.70 -0.24 -13.69
C VAL A 244 15.53 -1.03 -13.07
N VAL A 245 14.71 -0.41 -12.22
CA VAL A 245 13.52 -1.05 -11.64
C VAL A 245 12.53 -1.47 -12.73
N GLU A 246 12.27 -0.60 -13.71
CA GLU A 246 11.39 -0.94 -14.82
C GLU A 246 11.91 -2.14 -15.61
N GLU A 247 13.19 -2.14 -15.99
CA GLU A 247 13.79 -3.14 -16.88
C GLU A 247 14.09 -4.46 -16.16
N LYS A 248 14.53 -4.41 -14.91
CA LYS A 248 15.05 -5.58 -14.18
C LYS A 248 14.07 -6.15 -13.16
N ILE A 249 13.04 -5.42 -12.81
CA ILE A 249 12.07 -5.82 -11.77
C ILE A 249 10.66 -5.88 -12.33
N LEU A 250 10.09 -4.76 -12.74
CA LEU A 250 8.68 -4.70 -13.16
C LEU A 250 8.43 -5.49 -14.45
N ARG A 251 9.24 -5.29 -15.47
CA ARG A 251 9.09 -5.98 -16.75
C ARG A 251 9.20 -7.50 -16.60
N PRO A 252 10.26 -8.05 -15.99
CA PRO A 252 10.36 -9.50 -15.81
C PRO A 252 9.22 -10.12 -15.00
N VAL A 253 8.69 -9.43 -14.00
CA VAL A 253 7.55 -9.92 -13.19
C VAL A 253 6.27 -9.96 -14.02
N VAL A 254 5.94 -8.87 -14.73
CA VAL A 254 4.73 -8.79 -15.54
C VAL A 254 4.77 -9.79 -16.69
N ASP A 255 5.89 -9.86 -17.41
CA ASP A 255 6.09 -10.82 -18.51
C ASP A 255 6.10 -12.26 -17.99
N GLY A 256 6.70 -12.48 -16.82
CA GLY A 256 6.74 -13.78 -16.16
C GLY A 256 5.35 -14.29 -15.79
N LEU A 257 4.54 -13.45 -15.17
CA LEU A 257 3.15 -13.80 -14.85
C LEU A 257 2.31 -14.09 -16.10
N ALA A 258 2.51 -13.33 -17.17
CA ALA A 258 1.86 -13.60 -18.45
C ALA A 258 2.28 -14.96 -19.03
N LYS A 259 3.55 -15.33 -18.94
CA LYS A 259 4.07 -16.66 -19.36
C LYS A 259 3.50 -17.80 -18.52
N GLU A 260 3.24 -17.55 -17.22
CA GLU A 260 2.58 -18.52 -16.34
C GLU A 260 1.07 -18.64 -16.62
N GLY A 261 0.52 -17.87 -17.56
CA GLY A 261 -0.91 -17.86 -17.88
C GLY A 261 -1.78 -17.08 -16.92
N ILE A 262 -1.18 -16.22 -16.12
CA ILE A 262 -1.85 -15.38 -15.10
C ILE A 262 -1.45 -13.91 -15.28
N PRO A 263 -1.81 -13.26 -16.40
CA PRO A 263 -1.43 -11.88 -16.65
C PRO A 263 -1.90 -10.95 -15.53
N TYR A 264 -1.06 -10.00 -15.18
CA TYR A 264 -1.30 -9.06 -14.09
C TYR A 264 -2.02 -7.82 -14.59
N LYS A 265 -3.14 -7.46 -13.96
CA LYS A 265 -3.86 -6.20 -14.20
C LYS A 265 -4.08 -5.49 -12.88
N GLY A 266 -3.91 -4.18 -12.87
CA GLY A 266 -4.11 -3.36 -11.68
C GLY A 266 -2.87 -2.58 -11.27
N CYS A 267 -2.75 -2.32 -9.97
CA CYS A 267 -1.57 -1.67 -9.40
C CYS A 267 -0.55 -2.73 -8.94
N LEU A 268 0.64 -2.68 -9.50
CA LEU A 268 1.78 -3.46 -9.04
C LEU A 268 2.68 -2.55 -8.20
N TYR A 269 2.81 -2.88 -6.93
CA TYR A 269 3.63 -2.14 -5.96
C TYR A 269 4.92 -2.91 -5.69
N ALA A 270 6.06 -2.35 -6.11
CA ALA A 270 7.37 -2.86 -5.76
C ALA A 270 7.92 -2.12 -4.54
N GLY A 271 8.03 -2.83 -3.41
CA GLY A 271 8.78 -2.37 -2.25
C GLY A 271 10.26 -2.68 -2.45
N LEU A 272 11.09 -1.65 -2.45
CA LEU A 272 12.48 -1.71 -2.88
C LEU A 272 13.44 -1.38 -1.73
N MET A 273 14.57 -2.07 -1.71
CA MET A 273 15.76 -1.67 -0.96
C MET A 273 16.80 -1.18 -1.97
N LEU A 274 17.23 0.07 -1.83
CA LEU A 274 18.29 0.65 -2.67
C LEU A 274 19.62 0.33 -2.03
N THR A 275 20.23 -0.77 -2.48
CA THR A 275 21.52 -1.25 -1.97
C THR A 275 22.68 -0.69 -2.77
N ASP A 276 23.92 -0.92 -2.31
CA ASP A 276 25.13 -0.55 -3.06
C ASP A 276 25.25 -1.27 -4.41
N GLU A 277 24.58 -2.42 -4.55
CA GLU A 277 24.51 -3.19 -5.80
C GLU A 277 23.35 -2.75 -6.71
N GLY A 278 22.51 -1.85 -6.25
CA GLY A 278 21.32 -1.37 -6.94
C GLY A 278 20.01 -1.76 -6.25
N PRO A 279 18.87 -1.46 -6.90
CA PRO A 279 17.56 -1.80 -6.36
C PRO A 279 17.34 -3.30 -6.26
N LYS A 280 16.85 -3.75 -5.11
CA LYS A 280 16.40 -5.12 -4.88
C LYS A 280 15.00 -5.12 -4.30
N VAL A 281 14.20 -6.11 -4.65
CA VAL A 281 12.82 -6.22 -4.15
C VAL A 281 12.83 -6.70 -2.70
N VAL A 282 12.18 -5.93 -1.83
CA VAL A 282 11.82 -6.36 -0.47
C VAL A 282 10.57 -7.22 -0.52
N GLU A 283 9.53 -6.70 -1.17
CA GLU A 283 8.25 -7.38 -1.35
C GLU A 283 7.46 -6.75 -2.51
N PHE A 284 6.49 -7.49 -3.03
CA PHE A 284 5.45 -6.95 -3.89
C PHE A 284 4.14 -6.84 -3.13
N ASN A 285 3.38 -5.78 -3.44
CA ASN A 285 1.98 -5.68 -3.07
C ASN A 285 1.14 -5.60 -4.36
N CYS A 286 -0.05 -6.19 -4.34
CA CYS A 286 -0.92 -6.33 -5.51
C CYS A 286 -2.04 -5.28 -5.55
N ARG A 287 -1.81 -4.15 -4.92
CA ARG A 287 -2.77 -3.06 -4.72
C ARG A 287 -2.03 -1.77 -4.41
N PHE A 288 -2.76 -0.68 -4.41
CA PHE A 288 -2.22 0.59 -3.93
C PHE A 288 -1.73 0.51 -2.48
N GLY A 289 -0.68 1.26 -2.16
CA GLY A 289 -0.11 1.35 -0.82
C GLY A 289 -0.89 2.29 0.11
N ASP A 290 -0.67 2.17 1.40
CA ASP A 290 -1.23 3.04 2.43
C ASP A 290 -0.13 3.33 3.48
N PRO A 291 0.46 4.53 3.56
CA PRO A 291 -0.06 5.82 3.06
C PRO A 291 0.48 6.32 1.70
N GLU A 292 1.11 5.52 0.88
CA GLU A 292 1.70 5.98 -0.39
C GLU A 292 0.66 6.57 -1.35
N THR A 293 -0.53 5.98 -1.42
CA THR A 293 -1.63 6.47 -2.25
C THR A 293 -1.99 7.91 -1.95
N GLN A 294 -1.94 8.29 -0.69
CA GLN A 294 -2.25 9.64 -0.20
C GLN A 294 -1.27 10.72 -0.68
N VAL A 295 -0.11 10.34 -1.21
CA VAL A 295 0.84 11.28 -1.81
C VAL A 295 1.00 11.10 -3.32
N VAL A 296 0.77 9.90 -3.84
CA VAL A 296 0.92 9.61 -5.27
C VAL A 296 -0.29 10.12 -6.07
N LEU A 297 -1.51 9.78 -5.65
CA LEU A 297 -2.71 10.16 -6.40
C LEU A 297 -2.98 11.66 -6.46
N PRO A 298 -2.73 12.47 -5.43
CA PRO A 298 -2.86 13.93 -5.56
C PRO A 298 -1.94 14.55 -6.61
N LEU A 299 -0.82 13.89 -6.94
CA LEU A 299 0.10 14.34 -7.98
C LEU A 299 -0.30 13.87 -9.40
N LEU A 300 -1.26 12.95 -9.51
CA LEU A 300 -1.72 12.50 -10.81
C LEU A 300 -2.53 13.60 -11.52
N ASN A 301 -2.10 13.93 -12.74
CA ASN A 301 -2.82 14.83 -13.64
C ASN A 301 -3.46 14.01 -14.75
N GLY A 302 -4.70 13.60 -14.56
CA GLY A 302 -5.41 12.77 -15.52
C GLY A 302 -6.69 12.17 -14.97
N ASP A 303 -7.41 11.48 -15.83
CA ASP A 303 -8.63 10.77 -15.49
C ASP A 303 -8.30 9.38 -14.93
N LEU A 304 -8.24 9.26 -13.61
CA LEU A 304 -7.90 7.99 -12.95
C LEU A 304 -8.86 6.86 -13.33
N ALA A 305 -10.15 7.14 -13.42
CA ALA A 305 -11.14 6.11 -13.76
C ALA A 305 -10.91 5.55 -15.16
N GLN A 306 -10.58 6.40 -16.14
CA GLN A 306 -10.27 5.95 -17.49
C GLN A 306 -8.97 5.14 -17.52
N ILE A 307 -7.93 5.59 -16.84
CA ILE A 307 -6.67 4.86 -16.70
C ILE A 307 -6.90 3.46 -16.12
N MET A 308 -7.68 3.37 -15.03
CA MET A 308 -7.99 2.09 -14.37
C MET A 308 -8.85 1.18 -15.25
N TYR A 309 -9.81 1.74 -15.96
CA TYR A 309 -10.62 0.98 -16.92
C TYR A 309 -9.78 0.43 -18.06
N ASP A 310 -8.84 1.21 -18.58
CA ASP A 310 -7.93 0.79 -19.62
C ASP A 310 -6.96 -0.30 -19.11
N CYS A 311 -6.51 -0.23 -17.86
CA CYS A 311 -5.79 -1.33 -17.22
C CYS A 311 -6.62 -2.61 -17.20
N ALA A 312 -7.88 -2.51 -16.76
CA ALA A 312 -8.78 -3.64 -16.62
C ALA A 312 -9.11 -4.30 -17.97
N THR A 313 -9.10 -3.54 -19.04
CA THR A 313 -9.48 -3.97 -20.40
C THR A 313 -8.31 -4.18 -21.36
N GLY A 314 -7.07 -4.07 -20.88
CA GLY A 314 -5.87 -4.32 -21.69
C GLY A 314 -5.55 -3.23 -22.70
N ARG A 315 -5.91 -1.98 -22.43
CA ARG A 315 -5.77 -0.84 -23.34
C ARG A 315 -5.00 0.35 -22.75
N LEU A 316 -4.19 0.12 -21.73
CA LEU A 316 -3.42 1.17 -21.09
C LEU A 316 -2.46 1.85 -22.08
N ASP A 317 -2.59 3.17 -22.18
CA ASP A 317 -1.69 4.00 -22.97
C ASP A 317 -0.82 4.86 -22.03
N PRO A 318 0.52 4.74 -22.08
CA PRO A 318 1.41 5.58 -21.28
C PRO A 318 1.20 7.08 -21.48
N GLN A 319 0.70 7.50 -22.64
CA GLN A 319 0.45 8.90 -22.97
C GLN A 319 -0.73 9.52 -22.21
N ASP A 320 -1.57 8.69 -21.61
CA ASP A 320 -2.71 9.16 -20.79
C ASP A 320 -2.34 9.39 -19.33
N VAL A 321 -1.12 9.03 -18.94
CA VAL A 321 -0.65 9.15 -17.54
C VAL A 321 0.34 10.29 -17.41
N HIS A 322 -0.10 11.36 -16.76
CA HIS A 322 0.69 12.57 -16.53
C HIS A 322 0.76 12.91 -15.04
N TRP A 323 1.76 13.68 -14.68
CA TRP A 323 1.99 14.05 -13.28
C TRP A 323 2.14 15.57 -13.15
N HIS A 324 1.53 16.13 -12.10
CA HIS A 324 1.79 17.50 -11.71
C HIS A 324 3.24 17.66 -11.25
N LYS A 325 3.82 18.82 -11.50
CA LYS A 325 5.11 19.20 -10.92
C LYS A 325 4.94 19.47 -9.43
N GLY A 326 6.04 19.41 -8.70
CA GLY A 326 6.05 19.63 -7.26
C GLY A 326 6.10 18.34 -6.46
N ALA A 327 5.62 18.39 -5.24
CA ALA A 327 5.70 17.29 -4.30
C ALA A 327 4.44 17.18 -3.42
N ALA A 328 4.28 16.04 -2.77
CA ALA A 328 3.25 15.80 -1.77
C ALA A 328 3.89 15.19 -0.52
N CYS A 329 3.36 15.56 0.64
CA CYS A 329 3.74 14.98 1.93
C CYS A 329 2.47 14.63 2.70
N CYS A 330 2.42 13.43 3.23
CA CYS A 330 1.33 12.94 4.08
C CYS A 330 1.87 12.58 5.46
N VAL A 331 1.30 13.17 6.50
CA VAL A 331 1.61 12.88 7.89
C VAL A 331 0.44 12.11 8.50
N ILE A 332 0.73 10.94 9.03
CA ILE A 332 -0.28 10.11 9.70
C ILE A 332 -0.43 10.56 11.16
N MET A 333 -1.68 10.72 11.57
CA MET A 333 -2.06 10.93 12.97
C MET A 333 -2.67 9.63 13.49
N ALA A 334 -2.02 9.01 14.48
CA ALA A 334 -2.42 7.74 15.04
C ALA A 334 -3.00 7.90 16.46
N SER A 335 -3.82 6.95 16.87
CA SER A 335 -4.44 6.94 18.19
C SER A 335 -3.45 6.52 19.28
N ALA A 336 -3.81 6.79 20.52
CA ALA A 336 -3.08 6.32 21.69
C ALA A 336 -2.94 4.79 21.68
N GLY A 337 -1.74 4.31 21.96
CA GLY A 337 -1.41 2.89 22.02
C GLY A 337 -0.99 2.24 20.69
N TYR A 338 -1.25 2.89 19.57
CA TYR A 338 -0.86 2.36 18.24
C TYR A 338 0.66 2.15 18.15
N PRO A 339 1.18 1.05 17.57
CA PRO A 339 0.48 0.00 16.82
C PRO A 339 -0.04 -1.19 17.64
N GLU A 340 0.29 -1.31 18.90
CA GLU A 340 -0.06 -2.47 19.72
C GLU A 340 -1.54 -2.51 20.10
N SER A 341 -2.11 -1.32 20.32
CA SER A 341 -3.53 -1.12 20.62
C SER A 341 -4.02 0.18 19.99
N SER A 342 -5.30 0.45 20.08
CA SER A 342 -5.87 1.72 19.63
C SER A 342 -6.96 2.17 20.58
N HIS A 343 -6.80 3.36 21.16
CA HIS A 343 -7.86 4.00 21.92
C HIS A 343 -8.92 4.57 20.98
N LYS A 344 -10.19 4.27 21.23
CA LYS A 344 -11.32 4.65 20.37
C LYS A 344 -12.27 5.59 21.09
N GLY A 345 -12.94 6.45 20.34
CA GLY A 345 -13.97 7.35 20.87
C GLY A 345 -13.47 8.74 21.25
N ASP A 346 -12.22 9.07 21.00
CA ASP A 346 -11.70 10.42 21.23
C ASP A 346 -12.21 11.38 20.14
N VAL A 347 -12.79 12.51 20.55
CA VAL A 347 -13.28 13.54 19.64
C VAL A 347 -12.12 14.18 18.90
N ILE A 348 -12.27 14.33 17.58
CA ILE A 348 -11.30 14.99 16.71
C ILE A 348 -11.74 16.43 16.50
N ASP A 349 -10.96 17.36 17.02
CA ASP A 349 -11.19 18.81 16.88
C ASP A 349 -10.29 19.38 15.78
N GLY A 350 -10.71 20.49 15.18
CA GLY A 350 -9.91 21.29 14.24
C GLY A 350 -9.99 20.85 12.77
N LEU A 351 -10.79 19.85 12.44
CA LEU A 351 -10.95 19.42 11.03
C LEU A 351 -11.50 20.54 10.13
N ASP A 352 -12.35 21.40 10.67
CA ASP A 352 -12.91 22.54 9.93
C ASP A 352 -11.93 23.70 9.75
N ASP A 353 -10.85 23.73 10.54
CA ASP A 353 -9.82 24.76 10.51
C ASP A 353 -8.72 24.49 9.48
N VAL A 354 -8.72 23.31 8.87
CA VAL A 354 -7.78 22.92 7.84
C VAL A 354 -8.02 23.74 6.57
N GLU A 355 -6.95 24.14 5.90
CA GLU A 355 -7.04 24.90 4.64
C GLU A 355 -7.81 24.14 3.57
N LYS A 356 -8.64 24.87 2.82
CA LYS A 356 -9.52 24.32 1.76
C LYS A 356 -9.19 24.94 0.39
N ASP A 357 -7.92 25.18 0.14
CA ASP A 357 -7.43 25.82 -1.09
C ASP A 357 -7.19 24.83 -2.25
N GLY A 358 -7.55 23.57 -2.06
CA GLY A 358 -7.34 22.51 -3.05
C GLY A 358 -5.93 21.89 -3.04
N THR A 359 -5.05 22.33 -2.14
CA THR A 359 -3.70 21.76 -1.98
C THR A 359 -3.52 20.94 -0.72
N VAL A 360 -4.55 20.89 0.13
CA VAL A 360 -4.57 20.13 1.38
C VAL A 360 -5.70 19.12 1.35
N TYR A 361 -5.41 17.92 1.80
CA TYR A 361 -6.38 16.82 1.91
C TYR A 361 -6.26 16.20 3.30
N VAL A 362 -7.40 15.91 3.92
CA VAL A 362 -7.46 15.07 5.13
C VAL A 362 -8.13 13.77 4.77
N PHE A 363 -7.34 12.70 4.73
CA PHE A 363 -7.85 11.37 4.43
C PHE A 363 -8.16 10.64 5.74
N HIS A 364 -9.37 10.17 5.88
CA HIS A 364 -9.84 9.46 7.05
C HIS A 364 -9.56 7.95 6.94
N SER A 365 -8.95 7.40 7.98
CA SER A 365 -8.74 5.95 8.13
C SER A 365 -9.63 5.42 9.26
N GLY A 366 -9.14 5.37 10.47
CA GLY A 366 -9.89 4.92 11.62
C GLY A 366 -10.70 6.03 12.27
N THR A 367 -11.76 6.46 11.62
CA THR A 367 -12.72 7.45 12.14
C THR A 367 -14.15 6.98 12.00
N LYS A 368 -15.03 7.48 12.83
CA LYS A 368 -16.49 7.36 12.71
C LYS A 368 -17.14 8.63 13.25
N LYS A 369 -18.41 8.86 12.92
CA LYS A 369 -19.18 9.95 13.51
C LYS A 369 -19.95 9.46 14.75
N GLU A 370 -19.87 10.24 15.81
CA GLU A 370 -20.72 10.14 17.00
C GLU A 370 -21.23 11.53 17.35
N ASP A 371 -22.52 11.67 17.51
CA ASP A 371 -23.17 12.96 17.83
C ASP A 371 -22.75 14.11 16.89
N GLY A 372 -22.62 13.79 15.61
CA GLY A 372 -22.27 14.76 14.56
C GLY A 372 -20.77 15.14 14.49
N LYS A 373 -19.94 14.58 15.35
CA LYS A 373 -18.48 14.81 15.35
C LYS A 373 -17.72 13.54 14.94
N PHE A 374 -16.60 13.72 14.28
CA PHE A 374 -15.68 12.60 14.06
C PHE A 374 -14.95 12.25 15.35
N VAL A 375 -14.83 10.95 15.62
CA VAL A 375 -14.08 10.39 16.74
C VAL A 375 -13.10 9.33 16.21
N THR A 376 -12.06 9.03 17.00
CA THR A 376 -11.13 7.97 16.70
C THR A 376 -11.82 6.61 16.72
N ALA A 377 -11.52 5.75 15.76
CA ALA A 377 -12.11 4.42 15.62
C ALA A 377 -11.12 3.35 15.12
N GLY A 378 -9.84 3.65 15.13
CA GLY A 378 -8.78 2.74 14.68
C GLY A 378 -7.41 3.21 15.06
N GLY A 379 -6.38 2.47 14.67
CA GLY A 379 -4.99 2.77 14.99
C GLY A 379 -4.48 4.00 14.25
N ARG A 380 -4.41 3.92 12.91
CA ARG A 380 -4.18 5.12 12.09
C ARG A 380 -5.51 5.83 11.91
N VAL A 381 -5.57 7.08 12.28
CA VAL A 381 -6.83 7.86 12.36
C VAL A 381 -7.00 8.73 11.13
N LEU A 382 -6.02 9.58 10.85
CA LEU A 382 -6.03 10.53 9.73
C LEU A 382 -4.71 10.51 8.99
N GLY A 383 -4.76 10.82 7.69
CA GLY A 383 -3.60 11.19 6.90
C GLY A 383 -3.77 12.62 6.41
N VAL A 384 -2.88 13.51 6.83
CA VAL A 384 -2.90 14.91 6.42
C VAL A 384 -1.90 15.12 5.30
N THR A 385 -2.41 15.33 4.09
CA THR A 385 -1.61 15.50 2.87
C THR A 385 -1.61 16.96 2.46
N ALA A 386 -0.42 17.46 2.10
CA ALA A 386 -0.28 18.75 1.45
C ALA A 386 0.54 18.63 0.16
N LEU A 387 0.14 19.41 -0.85
CA LEU A 387 0.90 19.62 -2.07
C LEU A 387 1.77 20.87 -1.93
N GLY A 388 2.94 20.86 -2.51
CA GLY A 388 3.85 22.00 -2.55
C GLY A 388 4.63 22.05 -3.84
N ASP A 389 5.19 23.23 -4.16
CA ASP A 389 6.05 23.41 -5.32
C ASP A 389 7.39 22.66 -5.19
N SER A 390 7.77 22.40 -3.94
CA SER A 390 8.93 21.60 -3.56
C SER A 390 8.58 20.65 -2.44
N LEU A 391 9.46 19.67 -2.17
CA LEU A 391 9.28 18.75 -1.05
C LEU A 391 9.28 19.51 0.29
N GLN A 392 10.17 20.50 0.46
CA GLN A 392 10.20 21.34 1.67
C GLN A 392 8.88 22.07 1.88
N ASP A 393 8.32 22.63 0.82
CA ASP A 393 7.05 23.35 0.86
C ASP A 393 5.89 22.41 1.24
N ALA A 394 5.82 21.23 0.64
CA ALA A 394 4.83 20.21 0.96
C ALA A 394 4.91 19.77 2.43
N ILE A 395 6.13 19.52 2.94
CA ILE A 395 6.36 19.15 4.34
C ILE A 395 5.88 20.26 5.28
N SER A 396 6.33 21.49 5.06
CA SER A 396 5.97 22.63 5.90
C SER A 396 4.47 22.85 5.95
N LYS A 397 3.81 22.74 4.81
CA LYS A 397 2.37 22.91 4.69
C LYS A 397 1.59 21.77 5.36
N ALA A 398 2.04 20.52 5.21
CA ALA A 398 1.41 19.38 5.88
C ALA A 398 1.45 19.52 7.40
N TYR A 399 2.60 19.85 7.98
CA TYR A 399 2.72 20.04 9.42
C TYR A 399 1.94 21.25 9.94
N ALA A 400 1.84 22.34 9.17
CA ALA A 400 0.99 23.47 9.53
C ALA A 400 -0.47 23.06 9.68
N GLN A 401 -0.95 22.14 8.89
CA GLN A 401 -2.31 21.61 8.99
C GLN A 401 -2.46 20.61 10.15
N VAL A 402 -1.46 19.75 10.39
CA VAL A 402 -1.43 18.83 11.52
C VAL A 402 -1.60 19.56 12.85
N GLU A 403 -0.96 20.72 13.01
CA GLU A 403 -1.06 21.54 14.24
C GLU A 403 -2.48 22.07 14.52
N ARG A 404 -3.36 22.08 13.52
CA ARG A 404 -4.75 22.53 13.66
C ARG A 404 -5.69 21.43 14.14
N ILE A 405 -5.27 20.17 14.05
CA ILE A 405 -6.08 19.00 14.37
C ILE A 405 -5.63 18.44 15.70
N HIS A 406 -6.57 18.12 16.58
CA HIS A 406 -6.27 17.57 17.89
C HIS A 406 -7.26 16.49 18.30
N PHE A 407 -6.74 15.42 18.89
CA PHE A 407 -7.47 14.43 19.67
C PHE A 407 -6.56 13.86 20.77
N ASP A 408 -7.15 13.40 21.86
CA ASP A 408 -6.40 12.93 23.01
C ASP A 408 -5.51 11.73 22.68
N GLY A 409 -4.25 11.80 23.12
CA GLY A 409 -3.29 10.73 22.93
C GLY A 409 -2.78 10.57 21.49
N GLN A 410 -3.01 11.53 20.63
CA GLN A 410 -2.53 11.50 19.25
C GLN A 410 -1.03 11.26 19.17
N GLN A 411 -0.63 10.40 18.23
CA GLN A 411 0.76 10.13 17.92
C GLN A 411 1.08 10.58 16.50
N VAL A 412 2.14 11.35 16.35
CA VAL A 412 2.59 11.93 15.08
C VAL A 412 4.10 11.87 15.02
N ARG A 413 4.67 11.47 13.88
CA ARG A 413 6.11 11.67 13.64
C ARG A 413 6.34 13.10 13.16
N ARG A 414 7.45 13.68 13.60
CA ARG A 414 7.85 15.06 13.26
C ARG A 414 8.91 15.14 12.16
N ASP A 415 9.39 13.99 11.69
CA ASP A 415 10.50 13.88 10.73
C ASP A 415 10.08 13.34 9.34
N ILE A 416 8.78 13.31 9.03
CA ILE A 416 8.29 12.84 7.74
C ILE A 416 8.86 13.73 6.61
N GLY A 417 9.50 13.08 5.64
CA GLY A 417 10.09 13.76 4.48
C GLY A 417 11.54 14.22 4.66
N GLN A 418 12.07 14.20 5.89
CA GLN A 418 13.44 14.66 6.14
C GLN A 418 14.51 13.85 5.40
N LYS A 419 14.28 12.54 5.21
CA LYS A 419 15.16 11.71 4.39
C LYS A 419 15.25 12.21 2.95
N GLY A 420 14.10 12.59 2.37
CA GLY A 420 14.05 13.13 1.02
C GLY A 420 14.82 14.44 0.87
N LEU A 421 14.71 15.33 1.85
CA LEU A 421 15.43 16.61 1.85
C LEU A 421 16.96 16.43 1.84
N LYS A 422 17.48 15.40 2.54
CA LYS A 422 18.92 15.08 2.54
C LYS A 422 19.46 14.70 1.17
N HIS A 423 18.62 14.14 0.29
CA HIS A 423 19.01 13.81 -1.09
C HIS A 423 18.96 15.01 -2.03
N LEU A 424 18.37 16.13 -1.60
CA LEU A 424 18.21 17.35 -2.39
C LEU A 424 19.19 18.46 -1.95
N SER A 425 19.89 18.27 -0.83
CA SER A 425 20.87 19.22 -0.26
C SER A 425 22.25 19.13 -0.93
#